data_e48486ba0f02db09e7e540c567251767
#
_entry.id   e48486ba0f02db09e7e540c567251767
#
_cell.length_a   1.000
_cell.length_b   1.000
_cell.length_c   1.000
_cell.angle_alpha   90.00
_cell.angle_beta   90.00
_cell.angle_gamma   90.00
#
_symmetry.space_group_name_H-M   'P 1'
#
loop_
_entity.id
_entity.type
_entity.pdbx_description
1 polymer ?
#
loop_
_entity_poly.entity_id
_entity_poly.type
_entity_poly.pdbx_seq_one_letter_code
_entity_poly.pdbx_strand_id
1 'polypeptide(L)'
;METCLIYITAPNAEEAVAIGRDLVEREFAACANVHSPIVSIYRWEGAIQEDSEVVLIAKTRRDLVDELSARVADIHSYDCPCVVALPIEGG
;
A
#
# COMPACT_ATOMS: atom_id res chain seq x y z
N MET A 1 4.92 15.62 15.43
CA MET A 1 4.05 14.53 14.95
C MET A 1 4.86 13.58 14.09
N GLU A 2 4.84 12.30 14.42
CA GLU A 2 5.51 11.30 13.60
C GLU A 2 4.64 10.93 12.40
N THR A 3 5.28 10.85 11.25
CA THR A 3 4.61 10.52 9.98
C THR A 3 5.31 9.35 9.31
N CYS A 4 4.55 8.64 8.47
CA CYS A 4 5.02 7.45 7.78
C CYS A 4 4.65 7.47 6.31
N LEU A 5 5.51 6.85 5.52
CA LEU A 5 5.23 6.49 4.15
C LEU A 5 4.75 5.04 4.16
N ILE A 6 3.61 4.77 3.54
CA ILE A 6 3.06 3.41 3.47
C ILE A 6 3.24 2.90 2.05
N TYR A 7 3.89 1.75 1.92
CA TYR A 7 4.12 1.08 0.64
C TYR A 7 3.14 -0.09 0.52
N ILE A 8 2.35 -0.09 -0.53
CA ILE A 8 1.33 -1.12 -0.80
C ILE A 8 1.47 -1.54 -2.25
N THR A 9 1.37 -2.85 -2.52
CA THR A 9 1.29 -3.34 -3.89
C THR A 9 -0.13 -3.83 -4.18
N ALA A 10 -0.55 -3.71 -5.43
CA ALA A 10 -1.88 -4.12 -5.90
C ALA A 10 -1.74 -4.78 -7.27
N PRO A 11 -2.70 -5.63 -7.67
CA PRO A 11 -2.59 -6.34 -8.93
C PRO A 11 -2.73 -5.44 -10.17
N ASN A 12 -3.40 -4.31 -10.05
CA ASN A 12 -3.63 -3.39 -11.16
C ASN A 12 -3.87 -1.97 -10.67
N ALA A 13 -3.82 -1.03 -11.60
CA ALA A 13 -3.99 0.39 -11.29
C ALA A 13 -5.41 0.71 -10.79
N GLU A 14 -6.42 0.05 -11.32
CA GLU A 14 -7.81 0.28 -10.90
C GLU A 14 -7.99 -0.02 -9.41
N GLU A 15 -7.50 -1.16 -8.95
CA GLU A 15 -7.58 -1.53 -7.53
C GLU A 15 -6.75 -0.59 -6.67
N ALA A 16 -5.53 -0.23 -7.11
CA ALA A 16 -4.67 0.68 -6.38
C ALA A 16 -5.32 2.06 -6.19
N VAL A 17 -5.96 2.57 -7.25
CA VAL A 17 -6.68 3.86 -7.19
C VAL A 17 -7.85 3.76 -6.23
N ALA A 18 -8.62 2.66 -6.28
CA ALA A 18 -9.76 2.46 -5.39
C ALA A 18 -9.32 2.42 -3.93
N ILE A 19 -8.24 1.71 -3.61
CA ILE A 19 -7.69 1.64 -2.26
C ILE A 19 -7.21 3.01 -1.81
N GLY A 20 -6.43 3.70 -2.65
CA GLY A 20 -5.91 5.02 -2.31
C GLY A 20 -7.01 6.03 -2.04
N ARG A 21 -8.04 6.05 -2.87
CA ARG A 21 -9.20 6.93 -2.68
C ARG A 21 -9.92 6.62 -1.37
N ASP A 22 -10.14 5.34 -1.06
CA ASP A 22 -10.80 4.92 0.17
C ASP A 22 -10.04 5.42 1.40
N LEU A 23 -8.71 5.24 1.40
CA LEU A 23 -7.87 5.65 2.53
C LEU A 23 -7.90 7.16 2.76
N VAL A 24 -7.92 7.94 1.68
CA VAL A 24 -7.96 9.40 1.78
C VAL A 24 -9.36 9.87 2.20
N GLU A 25 -10.41 9.29 1.63
CA GLU A 25 -11.79 9.64 1.99
C GLU A 25 -12.10 9.34 3.46
N ARG A 26 -11.54 8.26 4.00
CA ARG A 26 -11.72 7.89 5.41
C ARG A 26 -10.75 8.59 6.34
N GLU A 27 -9.90 9.45 5.81
CA GLU A 27 -8.89 10.19 6.57
C GLU A 27 -7.88 9.28 7.27
N PHE A 28 -7.67 8.08 6.76
CA PHE A 28 -6.58 7.20 7.21
C PHE A 28 -5.24 7.58 6.55
N ALA A 29 -5.29 8.32 5.44
CA ALA A 29 -4.11 8.84 4.78
C ALA A 29 -4.36 10.28 4.34
N ALA A 30 -3.32 11.09 4.37
CA ALA A 30 -3.38 12.47 3.90
C ALA A 30 -3.40 12.53 2.38
N CYS A 31 -2.67 11.64 1.73
CA CYS A 31 -2.58 11.56 0.28
C CYS A 31 -2.13 10.17 -0.14
N ALA A 32 -2.30 9.88 -1.42
CA ALA A 32 -1.87 8.62 -2.00
C ALA A 32 -1.39 8.86 -3.43
N ASN A 33 -0.36 8.13 -3.83
CA ASN A 33 0.19 8.18 -5.17
C ASN A 33 0.22 6.77 -5.74
N VAL A 34 -0.27 6.62 -6.97
CA VAL A 34 -0.25 5.35 -7.67
C VAL A 34 0.83 5.41 -8.73
N HIS A 35 1.74 4.45 -8.69
CA HIS A 35 2.87 4.40 -9.62
C HIS A 35 2.60 3.39 -10.74
N SER A 36 3.26 3.62 -11.88
CA SER A 36 3.20 2.74 -13.04
C SER A 36 3.56 1.30 -12.69
N PRO A 37 3.17 0.33 -13.52
CA PRO A 37 3.45 -1.07 -13.25
C PRO A 37 4.92 -1.34 -12.95
N ILE A 38 5.14 -2.23 -12.00
CA ILE A 38 6.45 -2.73 -11.62
C ILE A 38 6.48 -4.22 -11.88
N VAL A 39 7.68 -4.79 -11.91
CA VAL A 39 7.86 -6.24 -11.92
C VAL A 39 8.23 -6.66 -10.51
N SER A 40 7.38 -7.50 -9.92
CA SER A 40 7.61 -8.05 -8.58
C SER A 40 8.21 -9.44 -8.72
N ILE A 41 9.34 -9.65 -8.08
CA ILE A 41 10.07 -10.92 -8.12
C ILE A 41 10.06 -11.49 -6.71
N TYR A 42 9.56 -12.71 -6.54
CA TYR A 42 9.41 -13.29 -5.21
C TYR A 42 9.45 -14.82 -5.30
N ARG A 43 9.66 -15.44 -4.14
CA ARG A 43 9.62 -16.90 -4.05
C ARG A 43 8.24 -17.33 -3.57
N TRP A 44 7.65 -18.27 -4.28
CA TRP A 44 6.37 -18.85 -3.91
C TRP A 44 6.43 -20.37 -4.16
N GLU A 45 6.10 -21.13 -3.13
CA GLU A 45 6.10 -22.60 -3.18
C GLU A 45 7.39 -23.18 -3.78
N GLY A 46 8.54 -22.62 -3.37
CA GLY A 46 9.85 -23.11 -3.79
C GLY A 46 10.32 -22.63 -5.16
N ALA A 47 9.52 -21.85 -5.87
CA ALA A 47 9.86 -21.34 -7.20
C ALA A 47 9.91 -19.81 -7.22
N ILE A 48 10.75 -19.28 -8.10
CA ILE A 48 10.83 -17.84 -8.33
C ILE A 48 9.69 -17.45 -9.27
N GLN A 49 8.93 -16.44 -8.85
CA GLN A 49 7.81 -15.89 -9.62
C GLN A 49 8.13 -14.46 -10.03
N GLU A 50 7.60 -14.05 -11.18
CA GLU A 50 7.66 -12.67 -11.64
C GLU A 50 6.26 -12.24 -12.07
N ASP A 51 5.74 -11.22 -11.43
CA ASP A 51 4.41 -10.70 -11.75
C ASP A 51 4.44 -9.19 -11.93
N SER A 52 3.51 -8.71 -12.76
CA SER A 52 3.30 -7.27 -12.88
C SER A 52 2.40 -6.82 -11.74
N GLU A 53 2.81 -5.78 -11.05
CA GLU A 53 2.02 -5.15 -10.00
C GLU A 53 2.08 -3.63 -10.12
N VAL A 54 1.25 -2.94 -9.33
CA VAL A 54 1.22 -1.48 -9.24
C VAL A 54 1.51 -1.11 -7.80
N VAL A 55 2.28 -0.05 -7.59
CA VAL A 55 2.62 0.44 -6.26
C VAL A 55 1.73 1.61 -5.89
N LEU A 56 1.17 1.54 -4.70
CA LEU A 56 0.45 2.64 -4.06
C LEU A 56 1.28 3.12 -2.88
N ILE A 57 1.60 4.41 -2.87
CA ILE A 57 2.32 5.03 -1.76
C ILE A 57 1.39 6.04 -1.10
N ALA A 58 1.16 5.86 0.20
CA ALA A 58 0.34 6.76 0.99
C ALA A 58 1.19 7.41 2.07
N LYS A 59 0.77 8.60 2.51
CA LYS A 59 1.42 9.30 3.63
C LYS A 59 0.41 9.46 4.73
N THR A 60 0.81 9.13 5.96
CA THR A 60 -0.09 9.17 7.10
C THR A 60 0.68 9.46 8.40
N ARG A 61 -0.06 9.68 9.47
CA ARG A 61 0.50 9.76 10.80
C ARG A 61 0.79 8.37 11.32
N ARG A 62 1.83 8.24 12.13
CA ARG A 62 2.20 6.96 12.72
C ARG A 62 1.06 6.33 13.52
N ASP A 63 0.27 7.14 14.23
CA ASP A 63 -0.83 6.63 15.05
C ASP A 63 -2.01 6.09 14.26
N LEU A 64 -2.02 6.27 12.92
CA LEU A 64 -3.06 5.74 12.05
C LEU A 64 -2.62 4.47 11.29
N VAL A 65 -1.37 4.05 11.43
CA VAL A 65 -0.84 2.92 10.65
C VAL A 65 -1.63 1.64 10.86
N ASP A 66 -1.98 1.31 12.10
CA ASP A 66 -2.72 0.08 12.38
C ASP A 66 -4.12 0.11 11.78
N GLU A 67 -4.83 1.23 11.89
CA GLU A 67 -6.17 1.39 11.31
C GLU A 67 -6.12 1.34 9.79
N LEU A 68 -5.13 2.01 9.19
CA LEU A 68 -4.91 1.99 7.75
C LEU A 68 -4.63 0.56 7.26
N SER A 69 -3.74 -0.14 7.95
CA SER A 69 -3.37 -1.51 7.59
C SER A 69 -4.57 -2.46 7.66
N ALA A 70 -5.38 -2.33 8.70
CA ALA A 70 -6.59 -3.13 8.87
C ALA A 70 -7.59 -2.85 7.74
N ARG A 71 -7.74 -1.58 7.36
CA ARG A 71 -8.63 -1.22 6.26
C ARG A 71 -8.16 -1.80 4.93
N VAL A 72 -6.86 -1.73 4.65
CA VAL A 72 -6.30 -2.31 3.42
C VAL A 72 -6.55 -3.82 3.39
N ALA A 73 -6.31 -4.52 4.49
CA ALA A 73 -6.57 -5.95 4.59
C ALA A 73 -8.03 -6.29 4.29
N ASP A 74 -8.94 -5.40 4.67
CA ASP A 74 -10.38 -5.61 4.52
C ASP A 74 -10.84 -5.45 3.06
N ILE A 75 -10.22 -4.55 2.30
CA ILE A 75 -10.68 -4.20 0.94
C ILE A 75 -9.75 -4.69 -0.18
N HIS A 76 -8.59 -5.21 0.15
CA HIS A 76 -7.63 -5.68 -0.84
C HIS A 76 -8.05 -7.05 -1.39
N SER A 77 -7.76 -7.30 -2.68
CA SER A 77 -8.09 -8.57 -3.30
C SER A 77 -7.16 -9.72 -2.86
N TYR A 78 -5.97 -9.42 -2.35
CA TYR A 78 -5.06 -10.43 -1.85
C TYR A 78 -5.45 -10.86 -0.44
N ASP A 79 -5.24 -12.14 -0.12
CA ASP A 79 -5.44 -12.64 1.24
C ASP A 79 -4.46 -12.02 2.22
N CYS A 80 -3.23 -11.80 1.78
CA CYS A 80 -2.19 -11.20 2.60
C CYS A 80 -1.49 -10.08 1.83
N PRO A 81 -2.08 -8.88 1.81
CA PRO A 81 -1.49 -7.77 1.07
C PRO A 81 -0.21 -7.26 1.72
N CYS A 82 0.69 -6.74 0.87
CA CYS A 82 1.88 -6.05 1.33
C CYS A 82 1.48 -4.66 1.81
N VAL A 83 1.68 -4.38 3.09
CA VAL A 83 1.48 -3.05 3.68
C VAL A 83 2.66 -2.79 4.59
N VAL A 84 3.57 -1.93 4.17
CA VAL A 84 4.81 -1.66 4.90
C VAL A 84 4.88 -0.19 5.25
N ALA A 85 5.14 0.10 6.51
CA ALA A 85 5.28 1.48 7.00
C ALA A 85 6.76 1.82 7.15
N LEU A 86 7.15 2.97 6.59
CA LEU A 86 8.50 3.51 6.68
C LEU A 86 8.43 4.86 7.39
N PRO A 87 9.24 5.10 8.42
CA PRO A 87 9.20 6.40 9.09
C PRO A 87 9.74 7.50 8.18
N ILE A 88 9.11 8.67 8.24
CA ILE A 88 9.59 9.88 7.56
C ILE A 88 10.35 10.70 8.58
N GLU A 89 11.64 10.96 8.32
CA GLU A 89 12.50 11.67 9.25
C GLU A 89 12.60 13.16 8.97
N GLY A 90 12.19 13.61 7.80
CA GLY A 90 12.28 15.01 7.44
C GLY A 90 11.47 15.33 6.20
N GLY A 91 11.24 16.59 5.98
CA GLY A 91 10.49 17.07 4.83
C GLY A 91 9.33 17.99 5.18
#